data_3edb0399611bce5d31f11017aa0fd173
#
_entry.id   3edb0399611bce5d31f11017aa0fd173
#
_cell.length_a   1.000
_cell.length_b   1.000
_cell.length_c   1.000
_cell.angle_alpha   90.00
_cell.angle_beta   90.00
_cell.angle_gamma   90.00
#
_symmetry.space_group_name_H-M   'P 1'
#
loop_
_entity.id
_entity.type
_entity.pdbx_description
1 polymer ?
#
loop_
_entity_poly.entity_id
_entity_poly.type
_entity_poly.pdbx_seq_one_letter_code
_entity_poly.pdbx_strand_id
1 'polypeptide(L)'
;MTQPDDDSGLGDRPVYSIGAVASMLGVETATLRAWEERYGVVIPTRSEGGQRIYSRDELDRLRFLVDEVEGGATAADAHRLLAGRLRDAGSLGRLDPGEATIVILLAERDPYAAELLEYFLRIEGYEVCATFDPPIAEQLFANRRPELSIVDLMISGGGLDLCRRLARDGTAPVLAMAAVDLADAALDAGASAFLKKPVVPLQFVSTVRDLLGSSALTRKSREPVS
;
A
#
# COMPACT_ATOMS: atom_id res chain seq x y z
N MET A 1 27.43 -23.02 11.48
CA MET A 1 26.31 -23.24 10.55
C MET A 1 25.19 -22.31 11.04
N THR A 2 25.25 -21.06 10.59
CA THR A 2 24.40 -19.96 11.05
C THR A 2 23.19 -19.92 10.11
N GLN A 3 21.98 -20.07 10.67
CA GLN A 3 20.73 -19.89 9.94
C GLN A 3 20.58 -18.40 9.55
N PRO A 4 20.11 -18.09 8.35
CA PRO A 4 19.73 -16.72 8.01
C PRO A 4 18.42 -16.37 8.75
N ASP A 5 18.45 -15.25 9.46
CA ASP A 5 17.28 -14.63 10.08
C ASP A 5 16.27 -14.27 8.99
N ASP A 6 15.09 -14.88 9.09
CA ASP A 6 13.90 -14.62 8.29
C ASP A 6 13.29 -13.28 8.76
N ASP A 7 13.59 -12.19 8.06
CA ASP A 7 13.15 -10.82 8.37
C ASP A 7 11.78 -10.48 7.76
N SER A 8 11.02 -11.47 7.32
CA SER A 8 9.72 -11.27 6.65
C SER A 8 8.50 -11.16 7.61
N GLY A 9 8.71 -10.95 8.92
CA GLY A 9 7.65 -11.04 9.93
C GLY A 9 7.51 -9.87 10.90
N LEU A 10 8.11 -8.69 10.65
CA LEU A 10 8.09 -7.59 11.63
C LEU A 10 6.71 -6.93 11.82
N GLY A 11 5.83 -6.93 10.80
CA GLY A 11 4.47 -6.37 10.90
C GLY A 11 3.47 -7.26 11.64
N ASP A 12 3.73 -8.57 11.69
CA ASP A 12 2.78 -9.56 12.22
C ASP A 12 3.06 -9.99 13.67
N ARG A 13 4.16 -9.52 14.28
CA ARG A 13 4.45 -9.83 15.68
C ARG A 13 3.57 -9.02 16.63
N PRO A 14 2.78 -9.67 17.49
CA PRO A 14 1.97 -8.97 18.48
C PRO A 14 2.87 -8.36 19.55
N VAL A 15 2.86 -7.03 19.66
CA VAL A 15 3.74 -6.27 20.58
C VAL A 15 2.99 -5.27 21.46
N TYR A 16 1.73 -4.95 21.14
CA TYR A 16 0.97 -3.92 21.85
C TYR A 16 -0.06 -4.53 22.80
N SER A 17 -0.04 -4.14 24.09
CA SER A 17 -1.11 -4.50 25.02
C SER A 17 -2.41 -3.75 24.70
N ILE A 18 -3.57 -4.28 25.13
CA ILE A 18 -4.86 -3.61 24.95
C ILE A 18 -4.88 -2.20 25.55
N GLY A 19 -4.18 -1.97 26.66
CA GLY A 19 -4.09 -0.65 27.28
C GLY A 19 -3.29 0.34 26.42
N ALA A 20 -2.19 -0.13 25.81
CA ALA A 20 -1.40 0.69 24.87
C ALA A 20 -2.22 1.03 23.62
N VAL A 21 -2.90 0.06 23.02
CA VAL A 21 -3.77 0.27 21.85
C VAL A 21 -4.90 1.25 22.17
N ALA A 22 -5.59 1.07 23.29
CA ALA A 22 -6.66 1.96 23.74
C ALA A 22 -6.18 3.42 23.90
N SER A 23 -4.99 3.60 24.51
CA SER A 23 -4.37 4.91 24.68
C SER A 23 -3.97 5.54 23.33
N MET A 24 -3.40 4.76 22.41
CA MET A 24 -2.98 5.24 21.09
C MET A 24 -4.16 5.66 20.20
N LEU A 25 -5.31 5.01 20.38
CA LEU A 25 -6.52 5.23 19.59
C LEU A 25 -7.53 6.17 20.28
N GLY A 26 -7.26 6.61 21.50
CA GLY A 26 -8.17 7.49 22.25
C GLY A 26 -9.49 6.83 22.63
N VAL A 27 -9.55 5.50 22.74
CA VAL A 27 -10.76 4.75 23.07
C VAL A 27 -10.62 3.96 24.37
N GLU A 28 -11.75 3.61 24.99
CA GLU A 28 -11.76 2.77 26.19
C GLU A 28 -11.40 1.31 25.87
N THR A 29 -10.66 0.65 26.76
CA THR A 29 -10.37 -0.80 26.62
C THR A 29 -11.63 -1.65 26.57
N ALA A 30 -12.70 -1.20 27.19
CA ALA A 30 -14.02 -1.83 27.15
C ALA A 30 -14.61 -1.81 25.73
N THR A 31 -14.41 -0.72 24.98
CA THR A 31 -14.84 -0.60 23.59
C THR A 31 -14.14 -1.64 22.71
N LEU A 32 -12.80 -1.77 22.83
CA LEU A 32 -12.04 -2.75 22.06
C LEU A 32 -12.47 -4.19 22.35
N ARG A 33 -12.76 -4.51 23.63
CA ARG A 33 -13.29 -5.83 24.01
C ARG A 33 -14.69 -6.09 23.45
N ALA A 34 -15.57 -5.09 23.51
CA ALA A 34 -16.91 -5.20 22.96
C ALA A 34 -16.87 -5.37 21.42
N TRP A 35 -15.95 -4.72 20.74
CA TRP A 35 -15.77 -4.86 19.29
C TRP A 35 -15.25 -6.26 18.92
N GLU A 36 -14.26 -6.79 19.67
CA GLU A 36 -13.79 -8.16 19.51
C GLU A 36 -14.93 -9.18 19.68
N GLU A 37 -15.67 -9.08 20.80
CA GLU A 37 -16.76 -10.00 21.12
C GLU A 37 -17.93 -9.92 20.12
N ARG A 38 -18.31 -8.71 19.71
CA ARG A 38 -19.52 -8.49 18.92
C ARG A 38 -19.30 -8.67 17.43
N TYR A 39 -18.14 -8.29 16.93
CA TYR A 39 -17.88 -8.25 15.49
C TYR A 39 -16.83 -9.25 15.02
N GLY A 40 -15.85 -9.59 15.84
CA GLY A 40 -14.84 -10.60 15.55
C GLY A 40 -13.99 -10.33 14.31
N VAL A 41 -13.87 -9.06 13.89
CA VAL A 41 -13.11 -8.67 12.68
C VAL A 41 -11.62 -8.48 12.99
N VAL A 42 -11.30 -7.94 14.16
CA VAL A 42 -9.93 -7.85 14.69
C VAL A 42 -9.87 -8.70 15.94
N ILE A 43 -9.09 -9.78 15.90
CA ILE A 43 -8.96 -10.77 16.97
C ILE A 43 -7.51 -10.82 17.43
N PRO A 44 -7.16 -10.22 18.59
CA PRO A 44 -5.78 -10.19 19.05
C PRO A 44 -5.29 -11.56 19.49
N THR A 45 -3.99 -11.78 19.37
CA THR A 45 -3.31 -12.93 19.95
C THR A 45 -3.36 -12.87 21.48
N ARG A 46 -3.28 -14.01 22.14
CA ARG A 46 -3.18 -14.12 23.59
C ARG A 46 -1.75 -14.45 23.99
N SER A 47 -1.18 -13.70 24.96
CA SER A 47 0.09 -14.06 25.57
C SER A 47 -0.02 -15.35 26.40
N GLU A 48 1.08 -15.92 26.84
CA GLU A 48 1.12 -17.06 27.77
C GLU A 48 0.32 -16.79 29.07
N GLY A 49 0.26 -15.53 29.50
CA GLY A 49 -0.57 -15.06 30.63
C GLY A 49 -2.03 -14.73 30.28
N GLY A 50 -2.51 -15.05 29.08
CA GLY A 50 -3.89 -14.83 28.64
C GLY A 50 -4.24 -13.37 28.31
N GLN A 51 -3.26 -12.46 28.32
CA GLN A 51 -3.48 -11.05 27.98
C GLN A 51 -3.57 -10.86 26.46
N ARG A 52 -4.44 -9.92 26.03
CA ARG A 52 -4.55 -9.52 24.62
C ARG A 52 -3.31 -8.77 24.19
N ILE A 53 -2.71 -9.21 23.10
CA ILE A 53 -1.57 -8.57 22.46
C ILE A 53 -1.91 -8.38 20.99
N TYR A 54 -1.73 -7.16 20.51
CA TYR A 54 -2.04 -6.75 19.15
C TYR A 54 -0.76 -6.60 18.33
N SER A 55 -0.81 -6.99 17.07
CA SER A 55 0.20 -6.68 16.06
C SER A 55 0.04 -5.24 15.56
N ARG A 56 1.01 -4.79 14.77
CA ARG A 56 0.94 -3.49 14.08
C ARG A 56 -0.28 -3.44 13.15
N ASP A 57 -0.48 -4.49 12.38
CA ASP A 57 -1.60 -4.59 11.43
C ASP A 57 -2.96 -4.55 12.14
N GLU A 58 -3.09 -5.20 13.28
CA GLU A 58 -4.31 -5.15 14.08
C GLU A 58 -4.56 -3.76 14.65
N LEU A 59 -3.50 -3.04 15.08
CA LEU A 59 -3.60 -1.65 15.51
C LEU A 59 -4.10 -0.74 14.38
N ASP A 60 -3.57 -0.90 13.17
CA ASP A 60 -3.96 -0.09 12.02
C ASP A 60 -5.40 -0.38 11.57
N ARG A 61 -5.85 -1.65 11.64
CA ARG A 61 -7.25 -2.03 11.44
C ARG A 61 -8.18 -1.39 12.48
N LEU A 62 -7.77 -1.37 13.74
CA LEU A 62 -8.54 -0.72 14.81
C LEU A 62 -8.58 0.80 14.64
N ARG A 63 -7.48 1.42 14.20
CA ARG A 63 -7.43 2.85 13.86
C ARG A 63 -8.45 3.18 12.78
N PHE A 64 -8.48 2.40 11.69
CA PHE A 64 -9.48 2.56 10.65
C PHE A 64 -10.92 2.53 11.22
N LEU A 65 -11.23 1.60 12.14
CA LEU A 65 -12.55 1.51 12.75
C LEU A 65 -12.88 2.76 13.60
N VAL A 66 -11.91 3.28 14.33
CA VAL A 66 -12.09 4.51 15.12
C VAL A 66 -12.33 5.69 14.20
N ASP A 67 -11.51 5.88 13.16
CA ASP A 67 -11.64 6.98 12.20
C ASP A 67 -13.01 6.97 11.51
N GLU A 68 -13.52 5.80 11.11
CA GLU A 68 -14.85 5.67 10.48
C GLU A 68 -15.97 6.04 11.48
N VAL A 69 -15.86 5.61 12.73
CA VAL A 69 -16.85 5.94 13.77
C VAL A 69 -16.81 7.42 14.12
N GLU A 70 -15.64 8.02 14.24
CA GLU A 70 -15.47 9.47 14.43
C GLU A 70 -16.00 10.27 13.23
N GLY A 71 -15.86 9.70 12.03
CA GLY A 71 -16.42 10.23 10.78
C GLY A 71 -17.96 10.11 10.68
N GLY A 72 -18.62 9.51 11.71
CA GLY A 72 -20.08 9.41 11.82
C GLY A 72 -20.68 8.07 11.37
N ALA A 73 -19.87 7.08 11.00
CA ALA A 73 -20.37 5.73 10.73
C ALA A 73 -20.76 5.03 12.04
N THR A 74 -21.73 4.10 11.96
CA THR A 74 -21.97 3.22 13.11
C THR A 74 -20.83 2.20 13.25
N ALA A 75 -20.56 1.74 14.48
CA ALA A 75 -19.55 0.70 14.69
C ALA A 75 -19.83 -0.56 13.85
N ALA A 76 -21.10 -0.92 13.64
CA ALA A 76 -21.50 -2.04 12.81
C ALA A 76 -21.13 -1.83 11.33
N ASP A 77 -21.32 -0.62 10.80
CA ASP A 77 -20.97 -0.29 9.41
C ASP A 77 -19.47 -0.22 9.22
N ALA A 78 -18.73 0.40 10.15
CA ALA A 78 -17.27 0.42 10.13
C ALA A 78 -16.68 -1.00 10.10
N HIS A 79 -17.17 -1.90 10.95
CA HIS A 79 -16.74 -3.31 10.96
C HIS A 79 -17.13 -4.06 9.70
N ARG A 80 -18.30 -3.77 9.11
CA ARG A 80 -18.73 -4.37 7.84
C ARG A 80 -17.83 -3.91 6.69
N LEU A 81 -17.46 -2.62 6.66
CA LEU A 81 -16.53 -2.06 5.69
C LEU A 81 -15.14 -2.69 5.82
N LEU A 82 -14.61 -2.79 7.03
CA LEU A 82 -13.32 -3.45 7.28
C LEU A 82 -13.36 -4.93 6.87
N ALA A 83 -14.41 -5.67 7.25
CA ALA A 83 -14.57 -7.07 6.87
C ALA A 83 -14.72 -7.26 5.35
N GLY A 84 -15.33 -6.32 4.65
CA GLY A 84 -15.35 -6.24 3.19
C GLY A 84 -13.94 -6.12 2.62
N ARG A 85 -13.20 -5.11 3.07
CA ARG A 85 -11.80 -4.87 2.65
C ARG A 85 -10.88 -6.07 2.92
N LEU A 86 -11.01 -6.71 4.08
CA LEU A 86 -10.22 -7.90 4.42
C LEU A 86 -10.58 -9.12 3.57
N ARG A 87 -11.86 -9.27 3.18
CA ARG A 87 -12.29 -10.32 2.25
C ARG A 87 -11.80 -10.06 0.84
N ASP A 88 -11.87 -8.81 0.40
CA ASP A 88 -11.39 -8.40 -0.91
C ASP A 88 -9.85 -8.52 -0.98
N ALA A 89 -9.14 -8.13 0.08
CA ALA A 89 -7.71 -8.39 0.24
C ALA A 89 -7.38 -9.89 0.34
N GLY A 90 -8.19 -10.67 1.08
CA GLY A 90 -8.06 -12.12 1.17
C GLY A 90 -8.49 -12.85 -0.10
N SER A 91 -9.39 -12.28 -0.89
CA SER A 91 -9.78 -12.77 -2.23
C SER A 91 -8.71 -12.44 -3.26
N LEU A 92 -8.02 -11.30 -3.11
CA LEU A 92 -6.84 -10.95 -3.90
C LEU A 92 -5.60 -11.78 -3.50
N GLY A 93 -5.52 -12.24 -2.23
CA GLY A 93 -4.50 -13.19 -1.76
C GLY A 93 -4.81 -14.65 -2.14
N ARG A 94 -5.98 -14.92 -2.69
CA ARG A 94 -6.38 -16.17 -3.31
C ARG A 94 -6.52 -15.98 -4.81
N LEU A 95 -5.45 -15.47 -5.42
CA LEU A 95 -5.29 -15.57 -6.85
C LEU A 95 -5.20 -17.08 -7.18
N ASP A 96 -6.14 -17.58 -8.01
CA ASP A 96 -5.94 -18.83 -8.70
C ASP A 96 -4.54 -18.84 -9.32
N PRO A 97 -3.83 -19.99 -9.38
CA PRO A 97 -2.47 -20.04 -9.92
C PRO A 97 -2.35 -19.63 -11.41
N GLY A 98 -3.27 -18.85 -11.92
CA GLY A 98 -3.34 -18.32 -13.29
C GLY A 98 -3.60 -16.83 -13.42
N GLU A 99 -3.88 -16.06 -12.35
CA GLU A 99 -4.00 -14.61 -12.44
C GLU A 99 -2.66 -13.94 -12.17
N ALA A 100 -2.17 -13.19 -13.14
CA ALA A 100 -0.90 -12.47 -13.07
C ALA A 100 -0.96 -11.42 -11.94
N THR A 101 -0.08 -11.54 -10.96
CA THR A 101 0.06 -10.57 -9.87
C THR A 101 0.50 -9.23 -10.46
N ILE A 102 -0.22 -8.15 -10.16
CA ILE A 102 0.14 -6.80 -10.58
C ILE A 102 1.38 -6.36 -9.81
N VAL A 103 2.45 -6.08 -10.53
CA VAL A 103 3.73 -5.61 -9.98
C VAL A 103 3.82 -4.10 -10.09
N ILE A 104 4.15 -3.43 -9.00
CA ILE A 104 4.38 -1.98 -8.96
C ILE A 104 5.84 -1.70 -8.60
N LEU A 105 6.51 -0.89 -9.42
CA LEU A 105 7.83 -0.34 -9.09
C LEU A 105 7.68 0.91 -8.26
N LEU A 106 8.36 0.98 -7.12
CA LEU A 106 8.41 2.14 -6.23
C LEU A 106 9.85 2.65 -6.11
N ALA A 107 10.15 3.78 -6.74
CA ALA A 107 11.42 4.50 -6.61
C ALA A 107 11.23 5.71 -5.67
N GLU A 108 11.63 5.58 -4.42
CA GLU A 108 11.39 6.56 -3.37
C GLU A 108 12.71 6.89 -2.67
N ARG A 109 12.95 8.14 -2.30
CA ARG A 109 14.20 8.56 -1.63
C ARG A 109 14.18 8.35 -0.12
N ASP A 110 13.01 8.42 0.48
CA ASP A 110 12.82 8.35 1.93
C ASP A 110 12.35 6.94 2.32
N PRO A 111 13.15 6.20 3.13
CA PRO A 111 12.80 4.85 3.54
C PRO A 111 11.46 4.75 4.28
N TYR A 112 11.14 5.74 5.14
CA TYR A 112 9.87 5.74 5.88
C TYR A 112 8.67 6.00 4.96
N ALA A 113 8.82 6.90 3.98
CA ALA A 113 7.80 7.11 2.98
C ALA A 113 7.63 5.87 2.09
N ALA A 114 8.73 5.23 1.70
CA ALA A 114 8.70 3.98 0.93
C ALA A 114 7.94 2.88 1.67
N GLU A 115 8.27 2.64 2.94
CA GLU A 115 7.60 1.64 3.79
C GLU A 115 6.09 1.90 3.89
N LEU A 116 5.69 3.16 4.11
CA LEU A 116 4.28 3.55 4.21
C LEU A 116 3.54 3.34 2.89
N LEU A 117 4.11 3.76 1.75
CA LEU A 117 3.50 3.61 0.44
C LEU A 117 3.42 2.13 0.04
N GLU A 118 4.49 1.36 0.30
CA GLU A 118 4.52 -0.08 0.08
C GLU A 118 3.44 -0.79 0.88
N TYR A 119 3.24 -0.42 2.15
CA TYR A 119 2.18 -0.94 2.99
C TYR A 119 0.79 -0.73 2.37
N PHE A 120 0.47 0.49 1.90
CA PHE A 120 -0.81 0.75 1.25
C PHE A 120 -0.99 -0.06 -0.04
N LEU A 121 0.06 -0.20 -0.84
CA LEU A 121 -0.01 -0.98 -2.07
C LEU A 121 -0.19 -2.48 -1.82
N ARG A 122 0.48 -3.02 -0.80
CA ARG A 122 0.36 -4.43 -0.43
C ARG A 122 -1.02 -4.79 0.13
N ILE A 123 -1.66 -3.88 0.89
CA ILE A 123 -3.04 -4.06 1.34
C ILE A 123 -4.01 -4.15 0.16
N GLU A 124 -3.73 -3.43 -0.91
CA GLU A 124 -4.51 -3.49 -2.16
C GLU A 124 -4.23 -4.76 -2.99
N GLY A 125 -3.32 -5.62 -2.53
CA GLY A 125 -2.97 -6.88 -3.20
C GLY A 125 -1.89 -6.77 -4.28
N TYR A 126 -1.18 -5.64 -4.37
CA TYR A 126 -0.11 -5.44 -5.33
C TYR A 126 1.22 -6.00 -4.83
N GLU A 127 2.01 -6.55 -5.73
CA GLU A 127 3.42 -6.86 -5.48
C GLU A 127 4.25 -5.59 -5.68
N VAL A 128 5.12 -5.24 -4.73
CA VAL A 128 5.91 -4.01 -4.77
C VAL A 128 7.39 -4.32 -4.85
N CYS A 129 8.06 -3.73 -5.83
CA CYS A 129 9.52 -3.69 -5.95
C CYS A 129 10.00 -2.29 -5.58
N ALA A 130 10.46 -2.11 -4.34
CA ALA A 130 10.94 -0.82 -3.86
C ALA A 130 12.45 -0.66 -4.08
N THR A 131 12.88 0.57 -4.37
CA THR A 131 14.30 0.95 -4.49
C THR A 131 14.52 2.42 -4.17
N PHE A 132 15.75 2.75 -3.75
CA PHE A 132 16.20 4.11 -3.44
C PHE A 132 17.18 4.65 -4.49
N ASP A 133 17.43 3.89 -5.57
CA ASP A 133 18.46 4.17 -6.56
C ASP A 133 17.88 4.11 -7.98
N PRO A 134 17.97 5.20 -8.77
CA PRO A 134 17.45 5.24 -10.14
C PRO A 134 18.02 4.17 -11.08
N PRO A 135 19.33 3.87 -11.13
CA PRO A 135 19.87 2.74 -11.90
C PRO A 135 19.24 1.39 -11.53
N ILE A 136 19.02 1.12 -10.25
CA ILE A 136 18.35 -0.10 -9.80
C ILE A 136 16.88 -0.10 -10.22
N ALA A 137 16.20 1.07 -10.16
CA ALA A 137 14.82 1.20 -10.64
C ALA A 137 14.69 0.80 -12.12
N GLU A 138 15.62 1.23 -12.98
CA GLU A 138 15.63 0.85 -14.39
C GLU A 138 15.85 -0.65 -14.60
N GLN A 139 16.75 -1.26 -13.82
CA GLN A 139 16.96 -2.71 -13.88
C GLN A 139 15.72 -3.49 -13.42
N LEU A 140 15.07 -3.05 -12.33
CA LEU A 140 13.84 -3.64 -11.86
C LEU A 140 12.71 -3.49 -12.88
N PHE A 141 12.58 -2.32 -13.50
CA PHE A 141 11.62 -2.08 -14.57
C PHE A 141 11.80 -3.06 -15.75
N ALA A 142 13.02 -3.21 -16.23
CA ALA A 142 13.34 -4.11 -17.34
C ALA A 142 13.08 -5.60 -16.99
N ASN A 143 13.43 -6.01 -15.76
CA ASN A 143 13.38 -7.41 -15.35
C ASN A 143 11.98 -7.84 -14.85
N ARG A 144 11.28 -6.97 -14.13
CA ARG A 144 10.00 -7.29 -13.47
C ARG A 144 8.79 -6.86 -14.28
N ARG A 145 8.98 -5.99 -15.29
CA ARG A 145 7.93 -5.44 -16.17
C ARG A 145 6.70 -4.98 -15.39
N PRO A 146 6.85 -4.00 -14.48
CA PRO A 146 5.77 -3.55 -13.63
C PRO A 146 4.61 -2.96 -14.44
N GLU A 147 3.40 -3.09 -13.96
CA GLU A 147 2.20 -2.50 -14.53
C GLU A 147 2.05 -1.01 -14.21
N LEU A 148 2.76 -0.53 -13.19
CA LEU A 148 2.83 0.88 -12.78
C LEU A 148 4.20 1.17 -12.19
N SER A 149 4.75 2.34 -12.50
CA SER A 149 5.94 2.87 -11.82
C SER A 149 5.58 4.11 -11.01
N ILE A 150 6.01 4.15 -9.75
CA ILE A 150 5.86 5.29 -8.85
C ILE A 150 7.24 5.87 -8.59
N VAL A 151 7.43 7.16 -8.86
CA VAL A 151 8.74 7.82 -8.81
C VAL A 151 8.68 9.07 -7.95
N ASP A 152 9.48 9.13 -6.88
CA ASP A 152 9.80 10.39 -6.21
C ASP A 152 10.76 11.20 -7.10
N LEU A 153 10.30 12.33 -7.59
CA LEU A 153 11.11 13.21 -8.46
C LEU A 153 12.32 13.82 -7.74
N MET A 154 12.31 13.76 -6.41
CA MET A 154 13.41 14.26 -5.57
C MET A 154 14.43 13.17 -5.21
N ILE A 155 14.32 11.97 -5.79
CA ILE A 155 15.29 10.89 -5.59
C ILE A 155 16.67 11.30 -6.05
N SER A 156 17.71 10.98 -5.28
CA SER A 156 19.09 11.30 -5.62
C SER A 156 19.49 10.62 -6.94
N GLY A 157 20.15 11.34 -7.82
CA GLY A 157 20.55 10.80 -9.14
C GLY A 157 19.56 11.08 -10.28
N GLY A 158 18.52 11.92 -10.07
CA GLY A 158 17.70 12.48 -11.15
C GLY A 158 16.35 11.82 -11.34
N GLY A 159 15.39 12.12 -10.47
CA GLY A 159 14.04 11.58 -10.53
C GLY A 159 13.26 11.95 -11.79
N LEU A 160 13.38 13.19 -12.27
CA LEU A 160 12.78 13.60 -13.56
C LEU A 160 13.34 12.83 -14.76
N ASP A 161 14.65 12.56 -14.76
CA ASP A 161 15.26 11.79 -15.83
C ASP A 161 14.88 10.31 -15.75
N LEU A 162 14.75 9.76 -14.54
CA LEU A 162 14.19 8.43 -14.34
C LEU A 162 12.75 8.37 -14.87
N CYS A 163 11.91 9.33 -14.51
CA CYS A 163 10.53 9.42 -14.99
C CYS A 163 10.47 9.40 -16.52
N ARG A 164 11.30 10.23 -17.21
CA ARG A 164 11.40 10.25 -18.68
C ARG A 164 11.81 8.91 -19.27
N ARG A 165 12.78 8.23 -18.65
CA ARG A 165 13.25 6.93 -19.15
C ARG A 165 12.18 5.85 -19.03
N LEU A 166 11.51 5.77 -17.87
CA LEU A 166 10.44 4.79 -17.65
C LEU A 166 9.22 5.08 -18.54
N ALA A 167 8.84 6.36 -18.71
CA ALA A 167 7.72 6.76 -19.56
C ALA A 167 7.94 6.50 -21.05
N ARG A 168 9.18 6.60 -21.53
CA ARG A 168 9.52 6.35 -22.96
C ARG A 168 9.23 4.93 -23.42
N ASP A 169 9.34 3.97 -22.54
CA ASP A 169 9.03 2.56 -22.86
C ASP A 169 7.54 2.36 -23.17
N GLY A 170 6.67 3.21 -22.63
CA GLY A 170 5.23 3.24 -22.92
C GLY A 170 4.47 1.98 -22.55
N THR A 171 5.10 1.06 -21.81
CA THR A 171 4.51 -0.23 -21.40
C THR A 171 3.69 -0.11 -20.13
N ALA A 172 4.03 0.83 -19.26
CA ALA A 172 3.37 1.07 -17.97
C ALA A 172 3.24 2.58 -17.70
N PRO A 173 2.14 3.04 -17.06
CA PRO A 173 2.01 4.41 -16.61
C PRO A 173 3.05 4.74 -15.53
N VAL A 174 3.38 6.04 -15.41
CA VAL A 174 4.27 6.55 -14.38
C VAL A 174 3.49 7.53 -13.50
N LEU A 175 3.44 7.27 -12.20
CA LEU A 175 2.97 8.19 -11.18
C LEU A 175 4.18 8.91 -10.58
N ALA A 176 4.26 10.21 -10.79
CA ALA A 176 5.32 11.04 -10.22
C ALA A 176 4.88 11.64 -8.87
N MET A 177 5.80 11.76 -7.92
CA MET A 177 5.55 12.40 -6.63
C MET A 177 6.68 13.35 -6.27
N ALA A 178 6.36 14.46 -5.58
CA ALA A 178 7.37 15.36 -5.01
C ALA A 178 6.80 16.18 -3.85
N ALA A 179 7.70 16.66 -2.97
CA ALA A 179 7.34 17.57 -1.87
C ALA A 179 7.07 19.01 -2.35
N VAL A 180 7.61 19.38 -3.50
CA VAL A 180 7.38 20.66 -4.19
C VAL A 180 6.48 20.48 -5.39
N ASP A 181 5.88 21.55 -5.85
CA ASP A 181 5.03 21.50 -7.04
C ASP A 181 5.88 21.37 -8.30
N LEU A 182 5.85 20.20 -8.89
CA LEU A 182 6.54 19.85 -10.14
C LEU A 182 5.57 19.20 -11.15
N ALA A 183 4.28 19.51 -11.05
CA ALA A 183 3.26 18.87 -11.89
C ALA A 183 3.58 19.03 -13.38
N ASP A 184 3.82 20.25 -13.86
CA ASP A 184 4.11 20.52 -15.28
C ASP A 184 5.38 19.77 -15.72
N ALA A 185 6.47 19.86 -14.93
CA ALA A 185 7.72 19.17 -15.25
C ALA A 185 7.57 17.64 -15.24
N ALA A 186 6.73 17.09 -14.37
CA ALA A 186 6.43 15.66 -14.33
C ALA A 186 5.68 15.21 -15.58
N LEU A 187 4.63 15.95 -15.97
CA LEU A 187 3.84 15.65 -17.16
C LEU A 187 4.68 15.80 -18.45
N ASP A 188 5.51 16.84 -18.53
CA ASP A 188 6.47 17.03 -19.63
C ASP A 188 7.52 15.91 -19.70
N ALA A 189 7.84 15.32 -18.54
CA ALA A 189 8.69 14.13 -18.45
C ALA A 189 7.97 12.83 -18.83
N GLY A 190 6.67 12.87 -19.14
CA GLY A 190 5.85 11.74 -19.54
C GLY A 190 5.15 11.02 -18.39
N ALA A 191 5.09 11.62 -17.19
CA ALA A 191 4.27 11.07 -16.12
C ALA A 191 2.79 11.06 -16.51
N SER A 192 2.09 10.00 -16.15
CA SER A 192 0.64 9.86 -16.36
C SER A 192 -0.18 10.61 -15.30
N ALA A 193 0.39 10.81 -14.12
CA ALA A 193 -0.18 11.61 -13.04
C ALA A 193 0.92 12.13 -12.11
N PHE A 194 0.58 13.17 -11.34
CA PHE A 194 1.45 13.76 -10.31
C PHE A 194 0.70 13.88 -9.00
N LEU A 195 1.35 13.51 -7.89
CA LEU A 195 0.87 13.72 -6.53
C LEU A 195 1.88 14.54 -5.72
N LYS A 196 1.40 15.61 -5.11
CA LYS A 196 2.22 16.42 -4.20
C LYS A 196 2.25 15.77 -2.82
N LYS A 197 3.43 15.63 -2.24
CA LYS A 197 3.62 15.15 -0.85
C LYS A 197 3.34 16.29 0.16
N PRO A 198 2.81 16.00 1.36
CA PRO A 198 2.43 14.67 1.85
C PRO A 198 1.19 14.11 1.13
N VAL A 199 1.26 12.85 0.71
CA VAL A 199 0.13 12.23 0.01
C VAL A 199 -0.93 11.75 1.02
N VAL A 200 -2.19 12.00 0.68
CA VAL A 200 -3.32 11.44 1.41
C VAL A 200 -3.50 9.98 0.97
N PRO A 201 -3.54 9.00 1.91
CA PRO A 201 -3.59 7.58 1.57
C PRO A 201 -4.70 7.21 0.59
N LEU A 202 -5.92 7.72 0.80
CA LEU A 202 -7.06 7.47 -0.07
C LEU A 202 -6.83 8.01 -1.49
N GLN A 203 -6.28 9.22 -1.61
CA GLN A 203 -5.95 9.82 -2.91
C GLN A 203 -4.87 9.02 -3.62
N PHE A 204 -3.85 8.57 -2.90
CA PHE A 204 -2.77 7.74 -3.45
C PHE A 204 -3.32 6.43 -4.03
N VAL A 205 -4.06 5.68 -3.23
CA VAL A 205 -4.64 4.40 -3.64
C VAL A 205 -5.62 4.56 -4.81
N SER A 206 -6.50 5.58 -4.79
CA SER A 206 -7.42 5.83 -5.91
C SER A 206 -6.68 6.16 -7.19
N THR A 207 -5.63 7.01 -7.13
CA THR A 207 -4.81 7.35 -8.30
C THR A 207 -4.11 6.11 -8.88
N VAL A 208 -3.57 5.24 -8.03
CA VAL A 208 -2.95 3.97 -8.45
C VAL A 208 -3.97 3.08 -9.18
N ARG A 209 -5.16 2.91 -8.62
CA ARG A 209 -6.24 2.11 -9.23
C ARG A 209 -6.67 2.69 -10.59
N ASP A 210 -6.82 4.01 -10.69
CA ASP A 210 -7.22 4.69 -11.93
C ASP A 210 -6.17 4.49 -13.03
N LEU A 211 -4.89 4.61 -12.69
CA LEU A 211 -3.79 4.39 -13.64
C LEU A 211 -3.71 2.93 -14.11
N LEU A 212 -3.88 1.98 -13.23
CA LEU A 212 -3.91 0.55 -13.56
C LEU A 212 -5.15 0.19 -14.40
N GLY A 213 -6.33 0.73 -14.06
CA GLY A 213 -7.56 0.54 -14.82
C GLY A 213 -7.48 1.11 -16.24
N SER A 214 -6.92 2.29 -16.39
CA SER A 214 -6.69 2.91 -17.71
C SER A 214 -5.70 2.11 -18.56
N SER A 215 -4.65 1.56 -17.96
CA SER A 215 -3.66 0.70 -18.62
C SER A 215 -4.28 -0.61 -19.14
N ALA A 216 -5.17 -1.23 -18.36
CA ALA A 216 -5.86 -2.46 -18.76
C ALA A 216 -6.79 -2.24 -19.96
N LEU A 217 -7.50 -1.09 -20.01
CA LEU A 217 -8.35 -0.73 -21.14
C LEU A 217 -7.53 -0.49 -22.42
N THR A 218 -6.37 0.14 -22.32
CA THR A 218 -5.47 0.39 -23.46
C THR A 218 -4.88 -0.91 -24.01
N ARG A 219 -4.58 -1.90 -23.16
CA ARG A 219 -4.10 -3.23 -23.60
C ARG A 219 -5.18 -3.99 -24.36
N LYS A 220 -6.43 -4.00 -23.87
CA LYS A 220 -7.55 -4.67 -24.57
C LYS A 220 -7.80 -4.11 -25.96
N SER A 221 -7.51 -2.84 -26.19
CA SER A 221 -7.67 -2.18 -27.50
C SER A 221 -6.53 -2.51 -28.48
N ARG A 222 -5.44 -3.12 -28.04
CA ARG A 222 -4.26 -3.47 -28.86
C ARG A 222 -4.18 -4.95 -29.25
N GLU A 223 -5.03 -5.82 -28.71
CA GLU A 223 -5.10 -7.21 -29.20
C GLU A 223 -5.76 -7.23 -30.57
N PRO A 224 -5.08 -7.72 -31.62
CA PRO A 224 -5.69 -7.86 -32.94
C PRO A 224 -6.77 -8.95 -32.86
N VAL A 225 -7.98 -8.60 -33.30
CA VAL A 225 -9.04 -9.57 -33.56
C VAL A 225 -8.51 -10.53 -34.62
N SER A 226 -8.27 -11.79 -34.23
CA SER A 226 -7.90 -12.90 -35.14
C SER A 226 -9.14 -13.45 -35.80
#